data_b1e89068af49590426b2c4dab0680d5e
#
_entry.id   b1e89068af49590426b2c4dab0680d5e
#
_cell.length_a   1.000
_cell.length_b   1.000
_cell.length_c   1.000
_cell.angle_alpha   90.00
_cell.angle_beta   90.00
_cell.angle_gamma   90.00
#
_symmetry.space_group_name_H-M   'P 1'
#
loop_
_entity.id
_entity.type
_entity.pdbx_description
1 polymer ?
#
loop_
_entity_poly.entity_id
_entity_poly.type
_entity_poly.pdbx_seq_one_letter_code
_entity_poly.pdbx_strand_id
1 'polypeptide(L)'
;GPSTSIDRTTEVMPVSKLPKDVIENRLMVEVHFYDPYTYTLMNDIADWGAQVYPQYYWGDDLATGADVVHNCGYNAWAGAMGDKCTSAQIQEQFGKMKTNFVDKGVPVIIGEFGANDRVGVLTGDNYAKHRKGRLAYYDAVMKLAKQNKVVPIAWDTGHEGENNMTIIRRQSAPDGSVFDMDVLKI
;
A
#
# COMPACT_ATOMS: atom_id res chain seq x y z
N GLY A 1 14.70 -5.76 3.88
CA GLY A 1 15.50 -4.56 3.63
C GLY A 1 15.51 -3.63 4.83
N PRO A 2 16.39 -2.60 4.89
CA PRO A 2 16.42 -1.65 5.98
C PRO A 2 15.08 -0.93 6.12
N SER A 3 14.46 -1.01 7.31
CA SER A 3 13.13 -0.45 7.60
C SER A 3 12.04 -0.92 6.63
N THR A 4 12.24 -2.03 5.92
CA THR A 4 11.39 -2.56 4.86
C THR A 4 11.06 -1.59 3.71
N SER A 5 11.57 -0.36 3.74
CA SER A 5 11.36 0.69 2.74
C SER A 5 12.07 0.37 1.42
N ILE A 6 11.37 0.58 0.30
CA ILE A 6 11.91 0.43 -1.06
C ILE A 6 13.07 1.43 -1.27
N ASP A 7 12.83 2.71 -1.01
CA ASP A 7 13.84 3.75 -1.24
C ASP A 7 15.09 3.50 -0.38
N ARG A 8 14.91 3.23 0.90
CA ARG A 8 16.02 2.96 1.79
C ARG A 8 16.79 1.70 1.40
N THR A 9 16.09 0.66 0.98
CA THR A 9 16.71 -0.59 0.53
C THR A 9 17.56 -0.36 -0.73
N THR A 10 17.03 0.35 -1.71
CA THR A 10 17.79 0.64 -2.95
C THR A 10 19.00 1.53 -2.70
N GLU A 11 18.89 2.47 -1.77
CA GLU A 11 19.98 3.40 -1.42
C GLU A 11 21.15 2.68 -0.73
N VAL A 12 20.88 1.85 0.27
CA VAL A 12 21.93 1.35 1.18
C VAL A 12 22.31 -0.10 0.99
N MET A 13 21.50 -0.89 0.26
CA MET A 13 21.69 -2.34 0.12
C MET A 13 21.71 -2.78 -1.36
N PRO A 14 22.66 -2.28 -2.18
CA PRO A 14 22.82 -2.78 -3.55
C PRO A 14 23.18 -4.28 -3.55
N VAL A 15 22.96 -4.97 -4.68
CA VAL A 15 23.23 -6.42 -4.81
C VAL A 15 24.63 -6.81 -4.32
N SER A 16 25.64 -5.96 -4.54
CA SER A 16 27.01 -6.20 -4.09
C SER A 16 27.20 -6.25 -2.56
N LYS A 17 26.23 -5.72 -1.80
CA LYS A 17 26.24 -5.74 -0.32
C LYS A 17 25.29 -6.78 0.28
N LEU A 18 24.60 -7.57 -0.54
CA LEU A 18 23.78 -8.67 -0.04
C LEU A 18 24.69 -9.72 0.65
N PRO A 19 24.18 -10.41 1.66
CA PRO A 19 24.88 -11.55 2.24
C PRO A 19 25.23 -12.57 1.15
N LYS A 20 26.37 -13.25 1.32
CA LYS A 20 26.71 -14.39 0.44
C LYS A 20 26.14 -15.66 1.06
N ASP A 21 25.38 -16.40 0.25
CA ASP A 21 24.95 -17.74 0.62
C ASP A 21 25.98 -18.76 0.13
N VAL A 22 26.07 -19.89 0.83
CA VAL A 22 26.88 -21.05 0.43
C VAL A 22 26.22 -21.84 -0.70
N ILE A 23 24.93 -21.66 -0.90
CA ILE A 23 24.14 -22.26 -1.97
C ILE A 23 23.61 -21.13 -2.87
N GLU A 24 23.86 -21.23 -4.15
CA GLU A 24 23.40 -20.25 -5.12
C GLU A 24 21.86 -20.16 -5.20
N ASN A 25 21.35 -18.97 -5.52
CA ASN A 25 19.92 -18.70 -5.77
C ASN A 25 18.99 -19.00 -4.58
N ARG A 26 19.46 -18.78 -3.34
CA ARG A 26 18.68 -18.99 -2.10
C ARG A 26 18.32 -17.70 -1.38
N LEU A 27 18.77 -16.56 -1.89
CA LEU A 27 18.46 -15.24 -1.30
C LEU A 27 17.42 -14.52 -2.13
N MET A 28 16.57 -13.77 -1.44
CA MET A 28 15.64 -12.80 -2.01
C MET A 28 15.66 -11.52 -1.18
N VAL A 29 15.22 -10.42 -1.78
CA VAL A 29 15.04 -9.15 -1.09
C VAL A 29 13.58 -9.01 -0.72
N GLU A 30 13.31 -8.66 0.54
CA GLU A 30 11.98 -8.34 1.03
C GLU A 30 11.89 -6.86 1.37
N VAL A 31 10.81 -6.23 0.92
CA VAL A 31 10.40 -4.87 1.27
C VAL A 31 8.90 -4.85 1.54
N HIS A 32 8.40 -3.80 2.20
CA HIS A 32 6.97 -3.56 2.38
C HIS A 32 6.56 -2.34 1.56
N PHE A 33 5.30 -2.28 1.17
CA PHE A 33 4.77 -1.18 0.39
C PHE A 33 3.47 -0.64 0.99
N TYR A 34 3.61 0.46 1.71
CA TYR A 34 2.49 1.19 2.33
C TYR A 34 2.50 2.69 1.95
N ASP A 35 3.00 3.00 0.75
CA ASP A 35 3.05 4.37 0.28
C ASP A 35 1.79 4.77 -0.51
N PRO A 36 1.24 5.95 -0.19
CA PRO A 36 1.60 6.81 0.92
C PRO A 36 0.97 6.34 2.25
N TYR A 37 1.73 6.41 3.34
CA TYR A 37 1.29 6.03 4.69
C TYR A 37 -0.04 6.68 5.11
N THR A 38 -0.23 7.94 4.75
CA THR A 38 -1.45 8.71 5.06
C THR A 38 -2.72 8.10 4.48
N TYR A 39 -2.61 7.38 3.37
CA TYR A 39 -3.73 6.66 2.74
C TYR A 39 -3.86 5.23 3.26
N THR A 40 -2.73 4.51 3.33
CA THR A 40 -2.75 3.07 3.55
C THR A 40 -2.94 2.68 5.02
N LEU A 41 -2.28 3.36 5.94
CA LEU A 41 -2.17 2.95 7.34
C LEU A 41 -2.69 3.99 8.35
N MET A 42 -2.64 5.29 8.04
CA MET A 42 -2.96 6.33 9.02
C MET A 42 -4.43 6.32 9.40
N ASN A 43 -4.72 6.28 10.71
CA ASN A 43 -6.09 6.24 11.25
C ASN A 43 -6.49 7.56 11.89
N ASP A 44 -5.57 8.22 12.57
CA ASP A 44 -5.82 9.41 13.37
C ASP A 44 -5.09 10.62 12.81
N ILE A 45 -5.60 11.80 13.11
CA ILE A 45 -4.94 13.07 12.79
C ILE A 45 -3.63 13.15 13.58
N ALA A 46 -2.56 13.56 12.91
CA ALA A 46 -1.25 13.78 13.53
C ALA A 46 -0.79 15.21 13.34
N ASP A 47 0.01 15.70 14.29
CA ASP A 47 0.77 16.95 14.14
C ASP A 47 2.24 16.61 13.84
N TRP A 48 2.63 16.86 12.59
CA TRP A 48 4.01 16.69 12.11
C TRP A 48 4.63 18.04 11.70
N GLY A 49 4.24 19.14 12.38
CA GLY A 49 4.54 20.50 11.96
C GLY A 49 3.47 21.11 11.05
N ALA A 50 2.47 20.31 10.69
CA ALA A 50 1.19 20.68 10.13
C ALA A 50 0.18 19.62 10.56
N GLN A 51 -1.11 19.96 10.59
CA GLN A 51 -2.16 18.99 10.90
C GLN A 51 -2.37 18.07 9.70
N VAL A 52 -1.86 16.84 9.81
CA VAL A 52 -1.95 15.81 8.76
C VAL A 52 -3.16 14.92 9.02
N TYR A 53 -3.97 14.74 8.01
CA TYR A 53 -5.21 13.96 8.07
C TYR A 53 -5.04 12.58 7.44
N PRO A 54 -5.71 11.53 7.97
CA PRO A 54 -5.88 10.28 7.26
C PRO A 54 -6.52 10.53 5.90
N GLN A 55 -5.98 9.92 4.86
CA GLN A 55 -6.50 10.06 3.51
C GLN A 55 -7.38 8.85 3.18
N TYR A 56 -8.52 9.10 2.51
CA TYR A 56 -9.54 8.09 2.27
C TYR A 56 -9.79 7.83 0.79
N TYR A 57 -9.42 8.77 -0.09
CA TYR A 57 -9.78 8.74 -1.51
C TYR A 57 -8.53 8.66 -2.37
N TRP A 58 -8.43 7.60 -3.19
CA TRP A 58 -7.28 7.32 -4.06
C TRP A 58 -7.71 7.36 -5.54
N GLY A 59 -6.82 7.81 -6.43
CA GLY A 59 -7.06 7.85 -7.87
C GLY A 59 -7.93 9.03 -8.31
N ASP A 60 -8.98 8.78 -9.09
CA ASP A 60 -9.75 9.84 -9.75
C ASP A 60 -10.97 10.35 -8.96
N ASP A 61 -11.54 9.51 -8.11
CA ASP A 61 -12.75 9.84 -7.35
C ASP A 61 -12.40 10.57 -6.04
N LEU A 62 -11.98 11.81 -6.15
CA LEU A 62 -11.58 12.66 -5.02
C LEU A 62 -12.77 13.41 -4.42
N ALA A 63 -12.68 13.72 -3.12
CA ALA A 63 -13.62 14.59 -2.43
C ALA A 63 -13.38 16.06 -2.77
N THR A 64 -14.40 16.89 -2.57
CA THR A 64 -14.38 18.34 -2.75
C THR A 64 -14.79 19.05 -1.45
N GLY A 65 -14.63 20.37 -1.41
CA GLY A 65 -15.01 21.16 -0.24
C GLY A 65 -14.14 20.86 1.00
N ALA A 66 -14.76 20.74 2.16
CA ALA A 66 -14.06 20.50 3.42
C ALA A 66 -13.34 19.14 3.47
N ASP A 67 -13.83 18.16 2.71
CA ASP A 67 -13.27 16.79 2.72
C ASP A 67 -12.02 16.64 1.86
N VAL A 68 -11.57 17.68 1.17
CA VAL A 68 -10.35 17.67 0.33
C VAL A 68 -9.10 17.22 1.10
N VAL A 69 -9.05 17.47 2.40
CA VAL A 69 -7.96 17.06 3.29
C VAL A 69 -7.78 15.55 3.38
N HIS A 70 -8.82 14.78 3.03
CA HIS A 70 -8.82 13.32 3.01
C HIS A 70 -8.50 12.72 1.64
N ASN A 71 -8.18 13.54 0.65
CA ASN A 71 -7.73 13.05 -0.65
C ASN A 71 -6.28 12.59 -0.60
N CYS A 72 -5.98 11.45 -1.17
CA CYS A 72 -4.59 11.03 -1.37
C CYS A 72 -3.86 12.03 -2.26
N GLY A 73 -2.74 12.57 -1.74
CA GLY A 73 -2.00 13.67 -2.35
C GLY A 73 -2.31 15.05 -1.75
N TYR A 74 -3.20 15.18 -0.77
CA TYR A 74 -3.35 16.44 -0.03
C TYR A 74 -2.08 16.75 0.75
N ASN A 75 -1.55 17.96 0.52
CA ASN A 75 -0.37 18.45 1.21
C ASN A 75 -0.77 19.34 2.38
N ALA A 76 -0.62 18.85 3.59
CA ALA A 76 -1.00 19.56 4.81
C ALA A 76 -0.17 20.84 5.04
N TRP A 77 1.10 20.87 4.62
CA TRP A 77 1.97 22.06 4.76
C TRP A 77 1.61 23.16 3.78
N ALA A 78 1.11 22.81 2.61
CA ALA A 78 0.62 23.76 1.62
C ALA A 78 -0.87 24.13 1.83
N GLY A 79 -1.61 23.35 2.63
CA GLY A 79 -3.05 23.50 2.80
C GLY A 79 -3.85 23.30 1.52
N ALA A 80 -3.34 22.51 0.59
CA ALA A 80 -3.93 22.34 -0.75
C ALA A 80 -3.64 20.96 -1.33
N MET A 81 -4.39 20.58 -2.39
CA MET A 81 -4.05 19.41 -3.19
C MET A 81 -2.71 19.61 -3.91
N GLY A 82 -1.79 18.66 -3.70
CA GLY A 82 -0.67 18.40 -4.58
C GLY A 82 -1.06 17.38 -5.68
N ASP A 83 -0.07 16.61 -6.14
CA ASP A 83 -0.31 15.55 -7.09
C ASP A 83 -1.15 14.44 -6.45
N LYS A 84 -2.24 14.06 -7.12
CA LYS A 84 -3.08 12.94 -6.65
C LYS A 84 -2.31 11.63 -6.73
N CYS A 85 -2.61 10.71 -5.83
CA CYS A 85 -2.03 9.37 -5.85
C CYS A 85 -2.51 8.58 -7.07
N THR A 86 -1.56 7.97 -7.77
CA THR A 86 -1.83 7.24 -9.01
C THR A 86 -0.99 5.97 -9.09
N SER A 87 -1.32 5.12 -10.05
CA SER A 87 -0.53 3.92 -10.37
C SER A 87 0.91 4.24 -10.82
N ALA A 88 1.19 5.45 -11.29
CA ALA A 88 2.54 5.86 -11.67
C ALA A 88 3.52 5.85 -10.50
N GLN A 89 3.07 6.22 -9.29
CA GLN A 89 3.89 6.16 -8.07
C GLN A 89 4.24 4.71 -7.70
N ILE A 90 3.27 3.79 -7.83
CA ILE A 90 3.50 2.35 -7.60
C ILE A 90 4.51 1.82 -8.63
N GLN A 91 4.34 2.20 -9.91
CA GLN A 91 5.24 1.82 -10.99
C GLN A 91 6.66 2.31 -10.73
N GLU A 92 6.82 3.54 -10.27
CA GLU A 92 8.14 4.08 -9.90
C GLU A 92 8.82 3.23 -8.83
N GLN A 93 8.12 2.92 -7.74
CA GLN A 93 8.66 2.16 -6.61
C GLN A 93 9.01 0.72 -7.02
N PHE A 94 8.10 0.02 -7.70
CA PHE A 94 8.38 -1.35 -8.16
C PHE A 94 9.42 -1.41 -9.27
N GLY A 95 9.51 -0.37 -10.10
CA GLY A 95 10.56 -0.19 -11.08
C GLY A 95 11.96 -0.08 -10.44
N LYS A 96 12.07 0.60 -9.27
CA LYS A 96 13.32 0.62 -8.48
C LYS A 96 13.72 -0.78 -8.05
N MET A 97 12.78 -1.59 -7.56
CA MET A 97 13.03 -2.98 -7.17
C MET A 97 13.46 -3.83 -8.37
N LYS A 98 12.75 -3.69 -9.49
CA LYS A 98 13.10 -4.39 -10.73
C LYS A 98 14.53 -4.08 -11.17
N THR A 99 14.87 -2.81 -11.33
CA THR A 99 16.17 -2.38 -11.85
C THR A 99 17.33 -2.72 -10.90
N ASN A 100 17.11 -2.58 -9.59
CA ASN A 100 18.17 -2.76 -8.61
C ASN A 100 18.42 -4.23 -8.23
N PHE A 101 17.39 -5.11 -8.35
CA PHE A 101 17.47 -6.49 -7.89
C PHE A 101 17.02 -7.51 -8.93
N VAL A 102 15.78 -7.44 -9.43
CA VAL A 102 15.22 -8.46 -10.33
C VAL A 102 16.04 -8.63 -11.60
N ASP A 103 16.38 -7.52 -12.26
CA ASP A 103 17.19 -7.52 -13.50
C ASP A 103 18.66 -7.97 -13.25
N LYS A 104 19.06 -8.08 -11.99
CA LYS A 104 20.36 -8.59 -11.57
C LYS A 104 20.29 -10.03 -11.02
N GLY A 105 19.15 -10.70 -11.23
CA GLY A 105 18.98 -12.11 -10.83
C GLY A 105 18.59 -12.33 -9.37
N VAL A 106 18.26 -11.27 -8.61
CA VAL A 106 17.81 -11.37 -7.21
C VAL A 106 16.30 -11.22 -7.14
N PRO A 107 15.56 -12.26 -6.72
CA PRO A 107 14.11 -12.17 -6.54
C PRO A 107 13.72 -11.13 -5.48
N VAL A 108 12.55 -10.50 -5.67
CA VAL A 108 11.99 -9.52 -4.74
C VAL A 108 10.58 -9.93 -4.33
N ILE A 109 10.32 -9.88 -3.01
CA ILE A 109 8.96 -9.94 -2.45
C ILE A 109 8.59 -8.56 -1.89
N ILE A 110 7.35 -8.15 -2.15
CA ILE A 110 6.67 -7.12 -1.38
C ILE A 110 5.96 -7.89 -0.25
N GLY A 111 6.66 -8.09 0.88
CA GLY A 111 6.21 -8.97 1.96
C GLY A 111 4.95 -8.50 2.67
N GLU A 112 4.65 -7.21 2.54
CA GLU A 112 3.39 -6.61 3.01
C GLU A 112 2.98 -5.47 2.08
N PHE A 113 1.70 -5.43 1.75
CA PHE A 113 1.03 -4.25 1.19
C PHE A 113 -0.46 -4.29 1.56
N GLY A 114 -1.10 -3.14 1.54
CA GLY A 114 -2.53 -3.03 1.77
C GLY A 114 -2.96 -1.58 1.96
N ALA A 115 -4.27 -1.38 2.10
CA ALA A 115 -4.86 -0.11 2.46
C ALA A 115 -6.07 -0.36 3.36
N ASN A 116 -6.16 0.41 4.45
CA ASN A 116 -7.26 0.33 5.41
C ASN A 116 -8.62 0.50 4.71
N ASP A 117 -9.55 -0.39 5.03
CA ASP A 117 -10.97 -0.18 4.75
C ASP A 117 -11.54 0.77 5.80
N ARG A 118 -12.26 1.78 5.35
CA ARG A 118 -12.87 2.81 6.21
C ARG A 118 -14.32 2.47 6.57
N VAL A 119 -14.66 1.18 6.62
CA VAL A 119 -15.94 0.71 7.14
C VAL A 119 -16.14 1.23 8.58
N GLY A 120 -17.34 1.75 8.88
CA GLY A 120 -17.60 2.38 10.18
C GLY A 120 -17.11 3.83 10.30
N VAL A 121 -16.04 4.20 9.61
CA VAL A 121 -15.52 5.59 9.54
C VAL A 121 -16.29 6.42 8.49
N LEU A 122 -16.53 5.85 7.33
CA LEU A 122 -17.26 6.46 6.23
C LEU A 122 -18.60 5.74 6.00
N THR A 123 -19.59 6.48 5.50
CA THR A 123 -20.92 5.95 5.19
C THR A 123 -21.42 6.43 3.83
N GLY A 124 -22.44 5.76 3.27
CA GLY A 124 -23.11 6.15 2.04
C GLY A 124 -22.16 6.34 0.85
N ASP A 125 -22.34 7.42 0.10
CA ASP A 125 -21.57 7.71 -1.12
C ASP A 125 -20.07 7.90 -0.84
N ASN A 126 -19.70 8.43 0.32
CA ASN A 126 -18.31 8.59 0.71
C ASN A 126 -17.63 7.24 0.91
N TYR A 127 -18.31 6.29 1.54
CA TYR A 127 -17.79 4.93 1.68
C TYR A 127 -17.69 4.22 0.31
N ALA A 128 -18.72 4.36 -0.54
CA ALA A 128 -18.70 3.78 -1.89
C ALA A 128 -17.52 4.32 -2.73
N LYS A 129 -17.27 5.63 -2.66
CA LYS A 129 -16.13 6.28 -3.31
C LYS A 129 -14.79 5.75 -2.77
N HIS A 130 -14.66 5.66 -1.45
CA HIS A 130 -13.49 5.05 -0.80
C HIS A 130 -13.25 3.62 -1.28
N ARG A 131 -14.27 2.76 -1.27
CA ARG A 131 -14.19 1.37 -1.72
C ARG A 131 -13.70 1.26 -3.15
N LYS A 132 -14.23 2.10 -4.05
CA LYS A 132 -13.78 2.13 -5.45
C LYS A 132 -12.29 2.47 -5.56
N GLY A 133 -11.82 3.49 -4.85
CA GLY A 133 -10.40 3.87 -4.82
C GLY A 133 -9.52 2.77 -4.21
N ARG A 134 -9.98 2.13 -3.13
CA ARG A 134 -9.26 1.03 -2.47
C ARG A 134 -9.09 -0.18 -3.40
N LEU A 135 -10.14 -0.60 -4.10
CA LEU A 135 -10.05 -1.69 -5.07
C LEU A 135 -9.13 -1.33 -6.25
N ALA A 136 -9.18 -0.08 -6.73
CA ALA A 136 -8.27 0.39 -7.77
C ALA A 136 -6.80 0.40 -7.32
N TYR A 137 -6.54 0.70 -6.04
CA TYR A 137 -5.19 0.61 -5.45
C TYR A 137 -4.68 -0.85 -5.44
N TYR A 138 -5.48 -1.81 -4.94
CA TYR A 138 -5.11 -3.23 -4.93
C TYR A 138 -4.85 -3.75 -6.36
N ASP A 139 -5.74 -3.44 -7.30
CA ASP A 139 -5.60 -3.83 -8.71
C ASP A 139 -4.30 -3.25 -9.33
N ALA A 140 -4.00 -1.98 -9.05
CA ALA A 140 -2.76 -1.35 -9.51
C ALA A 140 -1.52 -2.03 -8.93
N VAL A 141 -1.52 -2.33 -7.62
CA VAL A 141 -0.40 -3.04 -6.98
C VAL A 141 -0.20 -4.41 -7.61
N MET A 142 -1.25 -5.22 -7.76
CA MET A 142 -1.15 -6.56 -8.34
C MET A 142 -0.66 -6.56 -9.79
N LYS A 143 -1.22 -5.67 -10.63
CA LYS A 143 -0.81 -5.53 -12.04
C LYS A 143 0.64 -5.08 -12.17
N LEU A 144 1.03 -4.07 -11.41
CA LEU A 144 2.37 -3.51 -11.49
C LEU A 144 3.42 -4.42 -10.85
N ALA A 145 3.08 -5.16 -9.80
CA ALA A 145 3.94 -6.20 -9.26
C ALA A 145 4.25 -7.27 -10.33
N LYS A 146 3.23 -7.75 -11.03
CA LYS A 146 3.41 -8.70 -12.14
C LYS A 146 4.30 -8.15 -13.24
N GLN A 147 4.08 -6.89 -13.68
CA GLN A 147 4.87 -6.23 -14.72
C GLN A 147 6.34 -6.08 -14.32
N ASN A 148 6.60 -5.77 -13.06
CA ASN A 148 7.95 -5.59 -12.53
C ASN A 148 8.58 -6.89 -12.00
N LYS A 149 7.87 -8.03 -12.10
CA LYS A 149 8.31 -9.37 -11.65
C LYS A 149 8.69 -9.40 -10.16
N VAL A 150 7.97 -8.66 -9.35
CA VAL A 150 8.01 -8.73 -7.88
C VAL A 150 6.79 -9.48 -7.37
N VAL A 151 6.92 -10.17 -6.23
CA VAL A 151 5.84 -10.98 -5.66
C VAL A 151 5.14 -10.21 -4.55
N PRO A 152 3.88 -9.78 -4.72
CA PRO A 152 3.15 -9.07 -3.69
C PRO A 152 2.46 -10.04 -2.73
N ILE A 153 2.50 -9.73 -1.42
CA ILE A 153 1.79 -10.45 -0.37
C ILE A 153 0.89 -9.45 0.35
N ALA A 154 -0.43 -9.61 0.21
CA ALA A 154 -1.37 -8.74 0.87
C ALA A 154 -1.34 -8.95 2.39
N TRP A 155 -1.27 -7.85 3.14
CA TRP A 155 -1.39 -7.87 4.59
C TRP A 155 -2.85 -8.03 4.99
N ASP A 156 -3.11 -8.97 5.90
CA ASP A 156 -4.43 -9.25 6.45
C ASP A 156 -4.40 -9.06 7.97
N THR A 157 -5.06 -8.01 8.47
CA THR A 157 -5.05 -7.68 9.90
C THR A 157 -5.85 -8.65 10.76
N GLY A 158 -6.79 -9.38 10.17
CA GLY A 158 -7.62 -10.37 10.85
C GLY A 158 -8.72 -9.81 11.73
N HIS A 159 -8.81 -8.50 11.98
CA HIS A 159 -9.94 -7.88 12.66
C HIS A 159 -10.94 -7.28 11.66
N GLU A 160 -12.22 -7.24 12.02
CA GLU A 160 -13.32 -6.89 11.13
C GLU A 160 -13.97 -5.52 11.46
N GLY A 161 -13.33 -4.72 12.32
CA GLY A 161 -13.78 -3.41 12.72
C GLY A 161 -13.33 -2.30 11.78
N GLU A 162 -13.37 -1.07 12.29
CA GLU A 162 -12.91 0.12 11.57
C GLU A 162 -11.42 0.01 11.21
N ASN A 163 -11.05 0.61 10.08
CA ASN A 163 -9.65 0.68 9.64
C ASN A 163 -8.95 -0.68 9.53
N ASN A 164 -9.63 -1.68 8.98
CA ASN A 164 -9.11 -3.03 8.80
C ASN A 164 -8.53 -3.26 7.40
N MET A 165 -7.71 -4.30 7.26
CA MET A 165 -7.25 -4.86 5.98
C MET A 165 -7.64 -6.33 5.84
N THR A 166 -8.69 -6.75 6.54
CA THR A 166 -9.09 -8.15 6.63
C THR A 166 -9.63 -8.66 5.30
N ILE A 167 -9.09 -9.77 4.83
CA ILE A 167 -9.54 -10.50 3.65
C ILE A 167 -10.21 -11.80 4.10
N ILE A 168 -9.64 -12.46 5.11
CA ILE A 168 -10.12 -13.73 5.65
C ILE A 168 -10.58 -13.55 7.11
N ARG A 169 -11.75 -14.06 7.44
CA ARG A 169 -12.30 -14.00 8.80
C ARG A 169 -11.46 -14.80 9.78
N ARG A 170 -11.15 -14.17 10.91
CA ARG A 170 -10.47 -14.81 12.05
C ARG A 170 -11.12 -14.48 13.39
N GLN A 171 -12.12 -13.60 13.40
CA GLN A 171 -12.80 -13.14 14.62
C GLN A 171 -14.29 -13.50 14.63
N SER A 172 -14.89 -13.76 13.49
CA SER A 172 -16.30 -14.13 13.37
C SER A 172 -16.48 -15.43 12.59
N ALA A 173 -17.62 -16.11 12.83
CA ALA A 173 -17.98 -17.32 12.12
C ALA A 173 -18.55 -17.01 10.72
N PRO A 174 -18.31 -17.87 9.72
CA PRO A 174 -17.44 -19.03 9.80
C PRO A 174 -15.97 -18.64 9.67
N ASP A 175 -15.15 -19.09 10.62
CA ASP A 175 -13.71 -18.89 10.61
C ASP A 175 -13.07 -19.42 9.32
N GLY A 176 -12.09 -18.66 8.77
CA GLY A 176 -11.46 -18.97 7.50
C GLY A 176 -12.29 -18.62 6.26
N SER A 177 -13.52 -18.11 6.41
CA SER A 177 -14.30 -17.63 5.27
C SER A 177 -13.80 -16.28 4.76
N VAL A 178 -14.10 -15.98 3.49
CA VAL A 178 -13.72 -14.68 2.90
C VAL A 178 -14.56 -13.57 3.49
N PHE A 179 -13.89 -12.53 4.00
CA PHE A 179 -14.50 -11.29 4.49
C PHE A 179 -14.61 -10.25 3.36
N ASP A 180 -13.51 -9.98 2.66
CA ASP A 180 -13.48 -9.04 1.55
C ASP A 180 -13.33 -9.78 0.21
N MET A 181 -14.47 -10.19 -0.34
CA MET A 181 -14.53 -10.94 -1.61
C MET A 181 -14.08 -10.08 -2.80
N ASP A 182 -14.23 -8.77 -2.75
CA ASP A 182 -13.87 -7.90 -3.86
C ASP A 182 -12.35 -7.78 -3.98
N VAL A 183 -11.65 -7.64 -2.85
CA VAL A 183 -10.19 -7.67 -2.83
C VAL A 183 -9.65 -9.04 -3.23
N LEU A 184 -10.27 -10.13 -2.76
CA LEU A 184 -9.82 -11.48 -3.11
C LEU A 184 -9.89 -11.80 -4.61
N LYS A 185 -10.77 -11.13 -5.36
CA LYS A 185 -10.95 -11.36 -6.81
C LYS A 185 -9.93 -10.60 -7.68
N ILE A 186 -9.16 -9.68 -7.10
CA ILE A 186 -8.11 -8.94 -7.79
C ILE A 186 -6.86 -9.81 -7.92
#